data_e8271b73258248c1a807f35debd17b20
#
_entry.id   e8271b73258248c1a807f35debd17b20
#
_cell.length_a   1.000
_cell.length_b   1.000
_cell.length_c   1.000
_cell.angle_alpha   90.00
_cell.angle_beta   90.00
_cell.angle_gamma   90.00
#
_symmetry.space_group_name_H-M   'P 1'
#
loop_
_entity.id
_entity.type
_entity.pdbx_description
1 polymer ?
#
loop_
_entity_poly.entity_id
_entity_poly.type
_entity_poly.pdbx_seq_one_letter_code
_entity_poly.pdbx_strand_id
1 'polypeptide(L)'
;MKHSQKRTFMDIEKMSSDEFKAFCRLGNKNHFTRIRKMPLQDLLFTMINRKGLTLALELRNYMKLAHPGVSISKPGYLKQRMKLNPDAFLELYKYHNRNFYADSTFSTYKDHLILAADGSDINIRGMDIIAPSGKF
;
A
#
# COMPACT_ATOMS: atom_id res chain seq x y z
N MET A 1 -3.89 -5.11 23.83
CA MET A 1 -3.45 -5.11 22.41
C MET A 1 -2.33 -4.10 22.27
N LYS A 2 -1.20 -4.44 21.65
CA LYS A 2 -0.08 -3.48 21.46
C LYS A 2 -0.53 -2.33 20.53
N HIS A 3 -0.05 -1.11 20.74
CA HIS A 3 -0.44 0.07 19.95
C HIS A 3 -0.25 -0.14 18.43
N SER A 4 0.84 -0.81 18.03
CA SER A 4 1.07 -1.16 16.61
C SER A 4 -0.01 -2.05 16.01
N GLN A 5 -0.51 -3.04 16.78
CA GLN A 5 -1.59 -3.92 16.32
C GLN A 5 -2.91 -3.17 16.16
N LYS A 6 -3.21 -2.24 17.07
CA LYS A 6 -4.40 -1.38 16.97
C LYS A 6 -4.36 -0.55 15.69
N ARG A 7 -3.23 0.10 15.39
CA ARG A 7 -3.06 0.90 14.17
C ARG A 7 -3.21 0.06 12.89
N THR A 8 -2.55 -1.09 12.84
CA THR A 8 -2.71 -2.02 11.71
C THR A 8 -4.18 -2.44 11.51
N PHE A 9 -4.91 -2.66 12.60
CA PHE A 9 -6.33 -3.00 12.52
C PHE A 9 -7.15 -1.84 11.93
N MET A 10 -6.89 -0.60 12.38
CA MET A 10 -7.53 0.61 11.83
C MET A 10 -7.24 0.79 10.33
N ASP A 11 -6.02 0.49 9.89
CA ASP A 11 -5.67 0.54 8.47
C ASP A 11 -6.46 -0.49 7.65
N ILE A 12 -6.64 -1.70 8.18
CA ILE A 12 -7.46 -2.76 7.56
C ILE A 12 -8.94 -2.33 7.48
N GLU A 13 -9.47 -1.73 8.53
CA GLU A 13 -10.83 -1.18 8.54
C GLU A 13 -10.99 -0.07 7.50
N LYS A 14 -10.03 0.85 7.39
CA LYS A 14 -10.03 1.90 6.35
C LYS A 14 -10.04 1.28 4.96
N MET A 15 -9.19 0.28 4.69
CA MET A 15 -9.16 -0.43 3.39
C MET A 15 -10.49 -1.15 3.08
N SER A 16 -11.26 -1.50 4.11
CA SER A 16 -12.55 -2.20 3.98
C SER A 16 -13.71 -1.24 3.73
N SER A 17 -13.54 0.06 4.02
CA SER A 17 -14.62 1.05 3.91
C SER A 17 -15.04 1.26 2.46
N ASP A 18 -16.33 1.48 2.24
CA ASP A 18 -16.87 1.72 0.89
C ASP A 18 -16.40 3.05 0.31
N GLU A 19 -16.15 4.04 1.16
CA GLU A 19 -15.55 5.31 0.78
C GLU A 19 -14.16 5.11 0.18
N PHE A 20 -13.29 4.38 0.89
CA PHE A 20 -11.94 4.09 0.41
C PHE A 20 -11.94 3.22 -0.84
N LYS A 21 -12.82 2.20 -0.91
CA LYS A 21 -13.00 1.41 -2.12
C LYS A 21 -13.43 2.25 -3.32
N ALA A 22 -14.30 3.24 -3.11
CA ALA A 22 -14.72 4.17 -4.16
C ALA A 22 -13.55 5.04 -4.62
N PHE A 23 -12.75 5.55 -3.69
CA PHE A 23 -11.55 6.34 -3.97
C PHE A 23 -10.48 5.56 -4.75
N CYS A 24 -10.35 4.26 -4.48
CA CYS A 24 -9.40 3.38 -5.16
C CYS A 24 -9.71 3.11 -6.64
N ARG A 25 -10.86 3.53 -7.16
CA ARG A 25 -11.30 3.25 -8.53
C ARG A 25 -10.70 4.24 -9.51
N LEU A 26 -9.90 3.77 -10.45
CA LEU A 26 -9.37 4.59 -11.53
C LEU A 26 -10.29 4.50 -12.76
N GLY A 27 -10.83 5.64 -13.19
CA GLY A 27 -11.54 5.82 -14.47
C GLY A 27 -12.92 5.16 -14.58
N ASN A 28 -13.29 4.16 -13.76
CA ASN A 28 -14.58 3.48 -13.86
C ASN A 28 -15.16 3.12 -12.49
N LYS A 29 -16.36 3.63 -12.18
CA LYS A 29 -17.06 3.42 -10.92
C LYS A 29 -17.38 1.95 -10.61
N ASN A 30 -17.37 1.07 -11.61
CA ASN A 30 -17.64 -0.36 -11.46
C ASN A 30 -16.38 -1.19 -11.12
N HIS A 31 -15.20 -0.57 -11.02
CA HIS A 31 -14.00 -1.27 -10.58
C HIS A 31 -14.14 -1.69 -9.11
N PHE A 32 -13.65 -2.89 -8.78
CA PHE A 32 -13.67 -3.46 -7.43
C PHE A 32 -15.06 -3.62 -6.77
N THR A 33 -16.16 -3.61 -7.56
CA THR A 33 -17.52 -3.82 -7.04
C THR A 33 -17.88 -5.29 -6.90
N ARG A 34 -17.25 -6.17 -7.67
CA ARG A 34 -17.53 -7.62 -7.66
C ARG A 34 -16.43 -8.36 -6.89
N ILE A 35 -16.83 -9.36 -6.12
CA ILE A 35 -15.90 -10.31 -5.49
C ILE A 35 -15.22 -11.11 -6.62
N ARG A 36 -13.91 -11.02 -6.70
CA ARG A 36 -13.06 -11.71 -7.65
C ARG A 36 -11.95 -12.46 -6.92
N LYS A 37 -11.17 -13.29 -7.64
CA LYS A 37 -10.00 -14.00 -7.10
C LYS A 37 -8.95 -13.08 -6.46
N MET A 38 -8.92 -11.80 -6.81
CA MET A 38 -8.07 -10.77 -6.22
C MET A 38 -8.98 -9.60 -5.80
N PRO A 39 -9.49 -9.58 -4.57
CA PRO A 39 -10.16 -8.44 -3.98
C PRO A 39 -9.23 -7.22 -3.86
N LEU A 40 -9.78 -6.03 -3.68
CA LEU A 40 -9.00 -4.79 -3.55
C LEU A 40 -7.98 -4.86 -2.39
N GLN A 41 -8.39 -5.37 -1.24
CA GLN A 41 -7.51 -5.51 -0.08
C GLN A 41 -6.30 -6.38 -0.37
N ASP A 42 -6.52 -7.55 -0.99
CA ASP A 42 -5.43 -8.46 -1.36
C ASP A 42 -4.49 -7.83 -2.37
N LEU A 43 -5.04 -7.05 -3.32
CA LEU A 43 -4.24 -6.29 -4.26
C LEU A 43 -3.33 -5.29 -3.55
N LEU A 44 -3.86 -4.53 -2.60
CA LEU A 44 -3.09 -3.56 -1.81
C LEU A 44 -2.03 -4.27 -0.95
N PHE A 45 -2.41 -5.34 -0.24
CA PHE A 45 -1.47 -6.10 0.58
C PHE A 45 -0.33 -6.72 -0.23
N THR A 46 -0.61 -7.27 -1.42
CA THR A 46 0.44 -7.81 -2.29
C THR A 46 1.38 -6.74 -2.81
N MET A 47 0.92 -5.49 -2.95
CA MET A 47 1.76 -4.37 -3.38
C MET A 47 2.61 -3.80 -2.24
N ILE A 48 2.05 -3.71 -1.03
CA ILE A 48 2.74 -3.18 0.15
C ILE A 48 3.79 -4.18 0.68
N ASN A 49 3.46 -5.48 0.73
CA ASN A 49 4.30 -6.52 1.33
C ASN A 49 5.26 -7.21 0.34
N ARG A 50 5.74 -6.50 -0.67
CA ARG A 50 6.70 -7.05 -1.61
C ARG A 50 8.04 -7.39 -0.93
N LYS A 51 8.56 -8.61 -1.25
CA LYS A 51 9.80 -9.15 -0.66
C LYS A 51 10.96 -9.18 -1.65
N GLY A 52 10.84 -8.50 -2.80
CA GLY A 52 11.88 -8.49 -3.83
C GLY A 52 11.98 -9.76 -4.68
N LEU A 53 11.00 -10.67 -4.56
CA LEU A 53 10.91 -11.86 -5.40
C LEU A 53 10.28 -11.51 -6.77
N THR A 54 10.29 -12.47 -7.69
CA THR A 54 9.52 -12.32 -8.94
C THR A 54 8.03 -12.22 -8.63
N LEU A 55 7.31 -11.41 -9.40
CA LEU A 55 5.87 -11.20 -9.18
C LEU A 55 5.08 -12.53 -9.13
N ALA A 56 5.41 -13.48 -9.99
CA ALA A 56 4.73 -14.77 -10.02
C ALA A 56 4.93 -15.56 -8.72
N LEU A 57 6.12 -15.50 -8.15
CA LEU A 57 6.45 -16.19 -6.90
C LEU A 57 5.79 -15.51 -5.69
N GLU A 58 5.80 -14.18 -5.66
CA GLU A 58 5.11 -13.41 -4.62
C GLU A 58 3.61 -13.68 -4.60
N LEU A 59 2.97 -13.64 -5.77
CA LEU A 59 1.54 -13.95 -5.90
C LEU A 59 1.22 -15.37 -5.45
N ARG A 60 2.03 -16.35 -5.85
CA ARG A 60 1.85 -17.75 -5.42
C ARG A 60 1.95 -17.88 -3.91
N ASN A 61 2.97 -17.27 -3.29
CA ASN A 61 3.19 -17.34 -1.86
C ASN A 61 2.06 -16.64 -1.08
N TYR A 62 1.63 -15.46 -1.55
CA TYR A 62 0.52 -14.74 -0.95
C TYR A 62 -0.78 -15.54 -1.03
N MET A 63 -1.16 -16.02 -2.21
CA MET A 63 -2.40 -16.76 -2.41
C MET A 63 -2.43 -18.07 -1.65
N LYS A 64 -1.30 -18.77 -1.54
CA LYS A 64 -1.18 -19.99 -0.71
C LYS A 64 -1.51 -19.72 0.75
N LEU A 65 -1.14 -18.54 1.27
CA LEU A 65 -1.37 -18.16 2.66
C LEU A 65 -2.79 -17.59 2.88
N ALA A 66 -3.21 -16.65 2.03
CA ALA A 66 -4.45 -15.91 2.20
C ALA A 66 -5.69 -16.65 1.68
N HIS A 67 -5.54 -17.39 0.57
CA HIS A 67 -6.64 -18.09 -0.12
C HIS A 67 -6.19 -19.47 -0.60
N PRO A 68 -6.02 -20.46 0.30
CA PRO A 68 -5.62 -21.80 -0.10
C PRO A 68 -6.52 -22.38 -1.20
N GLY A 69 -5.91 -22.96 -2.24
CA GLY A 69 -6.62 -23.51 -3.40
C GLY A 69 -7.02 -22.50 -4.49
N VAL A 70 -6.83 -21.20 -4.27
CA VAL A 70 -7.07 -20.16 -5.27
C VAL A 70 -5.75 -19.74 -5.91
N SER A 71 -5.72 -19.61 -7.23
CA SER A 71 -4.58 -19.08 -7.96
C SER A 71 -4.96 -17.89 -8.83
N ILE A 72 -4.03 -16.96 -8.99
CA ILE A 72 -4.16 -15.84 -9.91
C ILE A 72 -2.96 -15.81 -10.85
N SER A 73 -3.22 -15.58 -12.13
CA SER A 73 -2.16 -15.41 -13.12
C SER A 73 -1.57 -14.01 -13.06
N LYS A 74 -0.29 -13.87 -13.44
CA LYS A 74 0.38 -12.56 -13.56
C LYS A 74 -0.41 -11.58 -14.44
N PRO A 75 -0.91 -11.93 -15.64
CA PRO A 75 -1.75 -11.02 -16.42
C PRO A 75 -3.05 -10.62 -15.69
N GLY A 76 -3.70 -11.56 -15.01
CA GLY A 76 -4.91 -11.28 -14.22
C GLY A 76 -4.67 -10.28 -13.10
N TYR A 77 -3.56 -10.41 -12.37
CA TYR A 77 -3.13 -9.47 -11.35
C TYR A 77 -2.84 -8.09 -11.94
N LEU A 78 -2.06 -8.01 -13.02
CA LEU A 78 -1.71 -6.74 -13.66
C LEU A 78 -2.95 -6.00 -14.16
N LYS A 79 -3.94 -6.72 -14.74
CA LYS A 79 -5.24 -6.15 -15.12
C LYS A 79 -6.01 -5.56 -13.93
N GLN A 80 -5.91 -6.16 -12.73
CA GLN A 80 -6.54 -5.57 -11.53
C GLN A 80 -5.76 -4.35 -11.07
N ARG A 81 -4.42 -4.40 -11.08
CA ARG A 81 -3.57 -3.28 -10.68
C ARG A 81 -3.82 -2.03 -11.52
N MET A 82 -4.03 -2.17 -12.84
CA MET A 82 -4.33 -1.04 -13.74
C MET A 82 -5.64 -0.31 -13.42
N LYS A 83 -6.52 -0.89 -12.62
CA LYS A 83 -7.79 -0.28 -12.20
C LYS A 83 -7.66 0.52 -10.91
N LEU A 84 -6.51 0.42 -10.25
CA LEU A 84 -6.26 1.04 -8.96
C LEU A 84 -5.79 2.48 -9.17
N ASN A 85 -6.43 3.41 -8.50
CA ASN A 85 -5.95 4.77 -8.36
C ASN A 85 -4.65 4.75 -7.51
N PRO A 86 -3.51 5.20 -8.02
CA PRO A 86 -2.25 5.19 -7.26
C PRO A 86 -2.29 6.07 -6.00
N ASP A 87 -3.13 7.10 -5.96
CA ASP A 87 -3.30 7.98 -4.80
C ASP A 87 -3.87 7.24 -3.58
N ALA A 88 -4.40 6.01 -3.77
CA ALA A 88 -4.83 5.15 -2.67
C ALA A 88 -3.71 4.88 -1.65
N PHE A 89 -2.47 4.76 -2.10
CA PHE A 89 -1.31 4.57 -1.21
C PHE A 89 -0.98 5.83 -0.43
N LEU A 90 -1.09 7.00 -1.05
CA LEU A 90 -0.90 8.28 -0.38
C LEU A 90 -1.98 8.51 0.69
N GLU A 91 -3.23 8.15 0.39
CA GLU A 91 -4.33 8.24 1.35
C GLU A 91 -4.13 7.29 2.54
N LEU A 92 -3.72 6.04 2.31
CA LEU A 92 -3.38 5.11 3.38
C LEU A 92 -2.20 5.59 4.22
N TYR A 93 -1.15 6.11 3.59
CA TYR A 93 -0.01 6.68 4.28
C TYR A 93 -0.41 7.85 5.20
N LYS A 94 -1.20 8.80 4.68
CA LYS A 94 -1.72 9.92 5.47
C LYS A 94 -2.59 9.46 6.63
N TYR A 95 -3.46 8.48 6.40
CA TYR A 95 -4.33 7.91 7.43
C TYR A 95 -3.51 7.21 8.53
N HIS A 96 -2.57 6.35 8.15
CA HIS A 96 -1.69 5.66 9.10
C HIS A 96 -0.89 6.64 9.96
N ASN A 97 -0.25 7.64 9.33
CA ASN A 97 0.55 8.64 10.06
C ASN A 97 -0.31 9.50 10.99
N ARG A 98 -1.49 9.91 10.55
CA ARG A 98 -2.43 10.64 11.43
C ARG A 98 -2.74 9.85 12.69
N ASN A 99 -3.05 8.56 12.56
CA ASN A 99 -3.33 7.69 13.70
C ASN A 99 -2.08 7.40 14.55
N PHE A 100 -0.90 7.37 13.93
CA PHE A 100 0.37 7.23 14.63
C PHE A 100 0.65 8.42 15.55
N TYR A 101 0.44 9.63 15.05
CA TYR A 101 0.70 10.84 15.83
C TYR A 101 -0.42 11.19 16.81
N ALA A 102 -1.66 10.77 16.55
CA ALA A 102 -2.81 11.06 17.40
C ALA A 102 -2.77 10.34 18.76
N ASP A 103 -2.18 9.16 18.84
CA ASP A 103 -2.14 8.39 20.09
C ASP A 103 -0.98 8.72 21.01
N SER A 104 -0.08 9.63 20.60
CA SER A 104 1.07 10.12 21.36
C SER A 104 1.95 9.02 21.98
N THR A 105 1.97 7.83 21.40
CA THR A 105 2.72 6.65 21.90
C THR A 105 4.15 6.53 21.36
N PHE A 106 4.60 7.52 20.61
CA PHE A 106 5.97 7.59 20.08
C PHE A 106 6.93 8.19 21.11
N SER A 107 8.20 7.77 21.04
CA SER A 107 9.24 8.28 21.93
C SER A 107 9.70 9.67 21.47
N THR A 108 9.89 10.56 22.44
CA THR A 108 10.50 11.87 22.22
C THR A 108 11.85 11.95 22.94
N TYR A 109 12.73 12.81 22.49
CA TYR A 109 13.96 13.17 23.17
C TYR A 109 13.92 14.65 23.52
N LYS A 110 13.94 14.99 24.81
CA LYS A 110 13.79 16.36 25.32
C LYS A 110 12.59 17.10 24.70
N ASP A 111 11.44 16.43 24.67
CA ASP A 111 10.16 16.90 24.09
C ASP A 111 10.18 17.15 22.57
N HIS A 112 11.24 16.72 21.89
CA HIS A 112 11.35 16.81 20.44
C HIS A 112 11.13 15.44 19.78
N LEU A 113 10.37 15.41 18.69
CA LEU A 113 10.28 14.25 17.82
C LEU A 113 11.54 14.17 16.96
N ILE A 114 12.29 13.06 17.11
CA ILE A 114 13.47 12.82 16.29
C ILE A 114 13.03 12.06 15.04
N LEU A 115 13.27 12.63 13.89
CA LEU A 115 13.05 12.00 12.59
C LEU A 115 14.40 11.70 11.95
N ALA A 116 14.57 10.47 11.48
CA ALA A 116 15.66 10.09 10.60
C ALA A 116 15.15 10.04 9.17
N ALA A 117 15.83 10.74 8.26
CA ALA A 117 15.57 10.66 6.84
C ALA A 117 16.77 10.02 6.16
N ASP A 118 16.53 8.97 5.38
CA ASP A 118 17.53 8.33 4.54
C ASP A 118 17.15 8.55 3.08
N GLY A 119 18.16 8.84 2.25
CA GLY A 119 18.01 9.00 0.81
C GLY A 119 18.29 7.68 0.12
N SER A 120 17.36 7.22 -0.73
CA SER A 120 17.61 6.11 -1.63
C SER A 120 17.47 6.54 -3.07
N ASP A 121 18.46 6.21 -3.88
CA ASP A 121 18.44 6.46 -5.30
C ASP A 121 17.69 5.34 -6.03
N ILE A 122 16.69 5.69 -6.82
CA ILE A 122 16.01 4.75 -7.71
C ILE A 122 16.60 4.93 -9.10
N ASN A 123 17.43 3.97 -9.53
CA ASN A 123 17.98 3.96 -10.87
C ASN A 123 16.92 3.41 -11.86
N ILE A 124 16.26 4.29 -12.59
CA ILE A 124 15.32 3.92 -13.66
C ILE A 124 16.08 3.93 -14.99
N ARG A 125 16.40 2.74 -15.52
CA ARG A 125 17.05 2.64 -16.82
C ARG A 125 16.27 3.38 -17.91
N GLY A 126 16.90 4.34 -18.57
CA GLY A 126 16.34 5.05 -19.72
C GLY A 126 15.52 6.31 -19.39
N MET A 127 15.53 6.77 -18.16
CA MET A 127 15.02 8.11 -17.82
C MET A 127 16.19 8.98 -17.37
N ASP A 128 16.48 10.05 -18.09
CA ASP A 128 17.29 11.16 -17.60
C ASP A 128 16.48 11.86 -16.51
N ILE A 129 16.79 11.55 -15.26
CA ILE A 129 16.20 12.25 -14.13
C ILE A 129 16.84 13.62 -14.09
N ILE A 130 16.16 14.63 -14.63
CA ILE A 130 16.49 16.03 -14.39
C ILE A 130 16.24 16.26 -12.90
N ALA A 131 17.31 16.20 -12.10
CA ALA A 131 17.24 16.58 -10.71
C ALA A 131 16.71 18.00 -10.60
N PRO A 132 15.66 18.28 -9.81
CA PRO A 132 15.25 19.65 -9.58
C PRO A 132 16.44 20.38 -8.93
N SER A 133 16.93 21.42 -9.58
CA SER A 133 17.96 22.29 -9.04
C SER A 133 17.38 23.11 -7.88
N GLY A 134 17.24 22.45 -6.73
CA GLY A 134 16.84 23.09 -5.48
C GLY A 134 18.08 23.70 -4.83
N LYS A 135 18.28 24.98 -5.00
CA LYS A 135 19.07 25.76 -4.06
C LYS A 135 18.29 25.84 -2.76
N PHE A 136 18.86 25.30 -1.69
CA PHE A 136 18.44 25.60 -0.32
C PHE A 136 18.99 26.95 0.10
#